data_0e88d9d3e6cdbec745bbddc594809b72
#
_entry.id   0e88d9d3e6cdbec745bbddc594809b72
#
_cell.length_a   1.000
_cell.length_b   1.000
_cell.length_c   1.000
_cell.angle_alpha   90.00
_cell.angle_beta   90.00
_cell.angle_gamma   90.00
#
_symmetry.space_group_name_H-M   'P 1'
#
loop_
_entity.id
_entity.type
_entity.pdbx_description
1 polymer ?
#
loop_
_entity_poly.entity_id
_entity_poly.type
_entity_poly.pdbx_seq_one_letter_code
_entity_poly.pdbx_strand_id
1 'polypeptide(L)' 'PKRFRATRRFNVAMTEDGYRRLRRFASEAGLDEGEALSFLFENFDSVINEETFGHRMLLFNAELDARKK' A
#
# COMPACT_ATOMS: atom_id res chain seq x y z
N PRO A 1 22.14 -10.79 -11.51
CA PRO A 1 20.94 -10.81 -12.31
C PRO A 1 19.81 -10.09 -11.68
N LYS A 2 19.19 -9.29 -12.50
CA LYS A 2 18.12 -8.51 -12.07
C LYS A 2 16.83 -9.25 -12.03
N ARG A 3 16.15 -9.10 -10.97
CA ARG A 3 14.95 -9.82 -10.81
C ARG A 3 13.75 -9.00 -10.93
N PHE A 4 13.79 -7.79 -10.40
CA PHE A 4 12.65 -6.92 -10.38
C PHE A 4 12.47 -6.24 -11.71
N ARG A 5 11.30 -6.35 -12.29
CA ARG A 5 10.97 -5.69 -13.54
C ARG A 5 9.66 -4.97 -13.40
N ALA A 6 9.70 -3.67 -13.41
CA ALA A 6 8.50 -2.86 -13.27
C ALA A 6 7.92 -2.58 -14.64
N THR A 7 7.09 -3.46 -15.13
CA THR A 7 6.54 -3.37 -16.46
C THR A 7 5.19 -2.68 -16.51
N ARG A 8 4.58 -2.42 -15.38
CA ARG A 8 3.29 -1.75 -15.33
C ARG A 8 3.43 -0.39 -14.70
N ARG A 9 2.81 0.60 -15.29
CA ARG A 9 2.85 1.95 -14.77
C ARG A 9 1.46 2.52 -14.77
N PHE A 10 1.12 3.28 -13.73
CA PHE A 10 -0.18 3.93 -13.66
C PHE A 10 -0.12 5.06 -12.66
N ASN A 11 -1.00 6.03 -12.82
CA ASN A 11 -1.08 7.14 -11.90
C ASN A 11 -2.02 6.76 -10.76
N VAL A 12 -1.62 7.11 -9.56
CA VAL A 12 -2.44 6.80 -8.41
C VAL A 12 -2.42 7.96 -7.43
N ALA A 13 -3.58 8.27 -6.88
CA ALA A 13 -3.70 9.29 -5.85
C ALA A 13 -3.87 8.59 -4.52
N MET A 14 -3.10 9.02 -3.54
CA MET A 14 -3.13 8.41 -2.23
C MET A 14 -3.47 9.45 -1.19
N THR A 15 -4.00 8.98 -0.07
CA THR A 15 -4.19 9.89 1.05
C THR A 15 -2.81 10.30 1.55
N GLU A 16 -2.79 11.43 2.24
CA GLU A 16 -1.54 11.92 2.80
C GLU A 16 -0.92 10.88 3.74
N ASP A 17 -1.74 10.31 4.59
CA ASP A 17 -1.25 9.35 5.56
C ASP A 17 -0.75 8.08 4.88
N GLY A 18 -1.49 7.59 3.90
CA GLY A 18 -1.08 6.39 3.19
C GLY A 18 0.23 6.60 2.44
N TYR A 19 0.38 7.76 1.82
CA TYR A 19 1.59 8.06 1.10
C TYR A 19 2.79 8.17 2.03
N ARG A 20 2.58 8.81 3.17
CA ARG A 20 3.65 8.95 4.14
C ARG A 20 4.13 7.60 4.65
N ARG A 21 3.18 6.70 4.92
CA ARG A 21 3.53 5.37 5.38
C ARG A 21 4.22 4.56 4.31
N LEU A 22 3.79 4.72 3.06
CA LEU A 22 4.44 4.03 1.96
C LEU A 22 5.89 4.48 1.83
N ARG A 23 6.13 5.78 1.90
CA ARG A 23 7.49 6.28 1.78
C ARG A 23 8.37 5.81 2.93
N ARG A 24 7.80 5.80 4.12
CA ARG A 24 8.56 5.35 5.28
C ARG A 24 8.92 3.88 5.15
N PHE A 25 7.97 3.08 4.75
CA PHE A 25 8.21 1.66 4.57
C PHE A 25 9.27 1.42 3.50
N ALA A 26 9.15 2.10 2.38
CA ALA A 26 10.10 1.94 1.29
C ALA A 26 11.51 2.32 1.74
N SER A 27 11.62 3.42 2.46
CA SER A 27 12.91 3.88 2.94
C SER A 27 13.54 2.87 3.89
N GLU A 28 12.75 2.35 4.82
CA GLU A 28 13.27 1.40 5.78
C GLU A 28 13.65 0.09 5.13
N ALA A 29 12.97 -0.27 4.06
CA ALA A 29 13.26 -1.51 3.37
C ALA A 29 14.32 -1.35 2.27
N GLY A 30 14.71 -0.12 1.99
CA GLY A 30 15.69 0.11 0.94
C GLY A 30 15.11 -0.02 -0.46
N LEU A 31 13.82 0.29 -0.60
CA LEU A 31 13.12 0.17 -1.87
C LEU A 31 12.58 1.52 -2.31
N ASP A 32 12.28 1.63 -3.60
CA ASP A 32 11.54 2.80 -4.03
C ASP A 32 10.05 2.49 -3.87
N GLU A 33 9.20 3.50 -4.15
CA GLU A 33 7.77 3.32 -3.91
C GLU A 33 7.17 2.20 -4.74
N GLY A 34 7.59 2.09 -5.99
CA GLY A 34 7.05 1.04 -6.85
C GLY A 34 7.45 -0.34 -6.36
N GLU A 35 8.71 -0.48 -5.94
CA GLU A 35 9.18 -1.75 -5.42
C GLU A 35 8.46 -2.11 -4.13
N ALA A 36 8.24 -1.13 -3.28
CA ALA A 36 7.54 -1.37 -2.03
C ALA A 36 6.11 -1.84 -2.27
N LEU A 37 5.43 -1.18 -3.21
CA LEU A 37 4.07 -1.59 -3.54
C LEU A 37 4.05 -2.99 -4.14
N SER A 38 5.01 -3.28 -5.02
CA SER A 38 5.10 -4.60 -5.62
C SER A 38 5.29 -5.66 -4.55
N PHE A 39 6.20 -5.39 -3.62
CA PHE A 39 6.44 -6.34 -2.55
C PHE A 39 5.18 -6.61 -1.75
N LEU A 40 4.49 -5.55 -1.37
CA LEU A 40 3.31 -5.70 -0.54
C LEU A 40 2.24 -6.54 -1.21
N PHE A 41 2.02 -6.30 -2.49
CA PHE A 41 0.93 -7.00 -3.16
C PHE A 41 1.32 -8.37 -3.68
N GLU A 42 2.58 -8.58 -4.00
CA GLU A 42 3.01 -9.94 -4.33
C GLU A 42 2.95 -10.84 -3.11
N ASN A 43 3.10 -10.27 -1.93
CA ASN A 43 3.10 -11.03 -0.69
C ASN A 43 1.88 -10.73 0.16
N PHE A 44 0.82 -10.24 -0.46
CA PHE A 44 -0.34 -9.77 0.26
C PHE A 44 -0.88 -10.80 1.25
N ASP A 45 -1.01 -12.03 0.82
CA ASP A 45 -1.58 -13.06 1.68
C ASP A 45 -0.73 -13.32 2.91
N SER A 46 0.56 -13.10 2.79
CA SER A 46 1.47 -13.36 3.90
C SER A 46 1.55 -12.22 4.89
N VAL A 47 1.40 -10.99 4.40
CA VAL A 47 1.60 -9.83 5.26
C VAL A 47 0.32 -9.27 5.85
N ILE A 48 -0.82 -9.62 5.28
CA ILE A 48 -2.07 -9.08 5.76
C ILE A 48 -2.53 -9.81 7.01
N ASN A 49 -3.13 -9.05 7.93
CA ASN A 49 -3.68 -9.64 9.14
C ASN A 49 -5.15 -9.90 8.91
N GLU A 50 -5.50 -11.16 8.65
CA GLU A 50 -6.86 -11.50 8.29
C GLU A 50 -7.85 -11.23 9.41
N GLU A 51 -7.40 -11.32 10.65
CA GLU A 51 -8.31 -11.15 11.77
C GLU A 51 -8.84 -9.72 11.85
N THR A 52 -8.03 -8.77 11.46
CA THR A 52 -8.43 -7.37 11.57
C THR A 52 -8.74 -6.72 10.24
N PHE A 53 -8.54 -7.45 9.16
CA PHE A 53 -8.69 -6.87 7.84
C PHE A 53 -10.09 -6.33 7.60
N GLY A 54 -11.11 -7.12 7.89
CA GLY A 54 -12.47 -6.68 7.65
C GLY A 54 -12.84 -5.48 8.48
N HIS A 55 -12.45 -5.49 9.74
CA HIS A 55 -12.74 -4.37 10.61
C HIS A 55 -12.06 -3.09 10.12
N ARG A 56 -10.79 -3.22 9.76
CA ARG A 56 -10.04 -2.08 9.25
C ARG A 56 -10.65 -1.55 7.96
N MET A 57 -11.11 -2.45 7.11
CA MET A 57 -11.72 -2.04 5.85
C MET A 57 -12.99 -1.25 6.10
N LEU A 58 -13.78 -1.68 7.08
CA LEU A 58 -15.00 -0.95 7.43
C LEU A 58 -14.67 0.48 7.89
N LEU A 59 -13.65 0.60 8.74
CA LEU A 59 -13.26 1.91 9.23
C LEU A 59 -12.75 2.79 8.11
N PHE A 60 -11.95 2.22 7.23
CA PHE A 60 -11.39 2.99 6.13
C PHE A 60 -12.49 3.48 5.19
N ASN A 61 -13.44 2.62 4.87
CA ASN A 61 -14.53 3.02 3.99
C ASN A 61 -15.39 4.11 4.63
N ALA A 62 -15.60 4.02 5.93
CA ALA A 62 -16.34 5.06 6.62
C ALA A 62 -15.64 6.40 6.54
N GLU A 63 -14.32 6.39 6.67
CA GLU A 63 -13.56 7.62 6.54
C GLU A 63 -13.63 8.19 5.15
N LEU A 64 -13.56 7.33 4.15
CA LEU A 64 -13.65 7.79 2.77
C LEU A 64 -15.00 8.44 2.51
N ASP A 65 -16.06 7.83 3.00
CA ASP A 65 -17.39 8.43 2.83
C ASP A 65 -17.47 9.80 3.47
N ALA A 66 -16.90 9.94 4.65
CA ALA A 66 -16.91 11.23 5.34
C ALA A 66 -16.14 12.27 4.54
N ARG A 67 -15.04 11.88 3.93
CA ARG A 67 -14.22 12.82 3.18
C ARG A 67 -14.83 13.23 1.85
N LYS A 68 -15.70 12.41 1.33
CA LYS A 68 -16.30 12.71 0.04
C LYS A 68 -17.32 13.85 0.11
N LYS A 69 -17.71 14.23 1.28
CA LYS A 69 -18.70 15.29 1.45
C LYS A 69 -18.19 16.67 1.09
#